data_11e528028e0ec6183f483f50933b076a
#
_entry.id   11e528028e0ec6183f483f50933b076a
#
_cell.length_a   1.000
_cell.length_b   1.000
_cell.length_c   1.000
_cell.angle_alpha   90.00
_cell.angle_beta   90.00
_cell.angle_gamma   90.00
#
_symmetry.space_group_name_H-M   'P 1'
#
loop_
_entity.id
_entity.type
_entity.pdbx_description
1 polymer ?
#
loop_
_entity_poly.entity_id
_entity_poly.type
_entity_poly.pdbx_seq_one_letter_code
_entity_poly.pdbx_strand_id
1 'polypeptide(L)'
;RGSEVTYSAENTRKKDGVTYYLTYLDSLKYGYIAETNLTDNPDDVVREESVFVRTPQNLRLDPDSVELGGLLEKGTELKIVGYDYMTDGIVHLYQVTAGEETGYISGEYTASTQEAAIEAYDRFGVYMIHAGRADRFGGGDGESLDYYPRQKASFENNVMPEHVYALYLTCDPDVLGNIDAYIAYAKTTKINAFVVNIMDGTSIGYDSEVFRKYSPTADSYANNTQEEYKTCIQKIKDAGFYVIGRLTTFNDSFFVSDHPEYAISDAAEDPLYIAGSYWPSAFCRYVWEYKVELAKEAVALFGFNEIQFDYVRFPDGTYYYEEDGNIDYRNEYDETKAQAIQRFLMYACDELHDCGVYVSADVFGETSGSYVTAYGQYWPAISNVVDVISGMPYPDHFSQNGSYRPWEHPYETMLDWAKNAAKRQTETPSPAIVRTWIQAYDAIRPPYNTYGAEEVGGQLRALQENGLDGGFMAWNAMCSIPKFETLKPAFDALPD
;
A
#
# COMPACT_ATOMS: atom_id res chain seq x y z
N ARG A 1 -23.42 17.61 5.45
CA ARG A 1 -23.61 18.96 6.06
C ARG A 1 -22.41 19.82 5.67
N GLY A 2 -22.63 21.15 5.48
CA GLY A 2 -21.56 22.11 5.14
C GLY A 2 -21.16 22.15 3.68
N SER A 3 -21.68 21.29 2.81
CA SER A 3 -21.42 21.39 1.37
C SER A 3 -21.93 22.70 0.81
N GLU A 4 -21.10 23.38 0.02
CA GLU A 4 -21.53 24.52 -0.77
C GLU A 4 -22.35 24.04 -1.97
N VAL A 5 -23.50 24.64 -2.17
CA VAL A 5 -24.41 24.31 -3.27
C VAL A 5 -24.95 25.57 -3.91
N THR A 6 -25.17 25.53 -5.23
CA THR A 6 -25.91 26.58 -5.92
C THR A 6 -27.38 26.22 -5.95
N TYR A 7 -28.28 27.14 -5.61
CA TYR A 7 -29.71 26.91 -5.69
C TYR A 7 -30.42 27.92 -6.58
N SER A 8 -31.58 27.51 -7.12
CA SER A 8 -32.42 28.35 -7.92
C SER A 8 -33.60 28.90 -7.08
N ALA A 9 -33.59 30.19 -6.82
CA ALA A 9 -34.67 30.84 -6.09
C ALA A 9 -36.03 30.81 -6.84
N GLU A 10 -36.02 30.61 -8.17
CA GLU A 10 -37.22 30.53 -9.01
C GLU A 10 -37.82 29.15 -9.10
N ASN A 11 -36.98 28.09 -8.96
CA ASN A 11 -37.40 26.69 -9.09
C ASN A 11 -37.66 26.07 -7.70
N THR A 12 -38.87 26.32 -7.21
CA THR A 12 -39.27 25.82 -5.88
C THR A 12 -40.42 24.81 -5.95
N ARG A 13 -40.49 23.95 -4.94
CA ARG A 13 -41.64 23.07 -4.67
C ARG A 13 -42.07 23.23 -3.22
N LYS A 14 -43.41 23.17 -2.99
CA LYS A 14 -43.94 23.17 -1.63
C LYS A 14 -44.56 21.82 -1.32
N LYS A 15 -44.17 21.24 -0.16
CA LYS A 15 -44.75 20.03 0.36
C LYS A 15 -44.87 20.14 1.88
N ASP A 16 -46.05 19.85 2.42
CA ASP A 16 -46.35 19.86 3.87
C ASP A 16 -45.95 21.17 4.56
N GLY A 17 -46.11 22.29 3.88
CA GLY A 17 -45.79 23.64 4.37
C GLY A 17 -44.32 24.05 4.26
N VAL A 18 -43.43 23.15 3.81
CA VAL A 18 -42.00 23.39 3.63
C VAL A 18 -41.72 23.75 2.17
N THR A 19 -40.90 24.77 1.96
CA THR A 19 -40.37 25.15 0.63
C THR A 19 -39.09 24.34 0.37
N TYR A 20 -38.97 23.81 -0.84
CA TYR A 20 -37.82 23.12 -1.35
C TYR A 20 -37.26 23.86 -2.55
N TYR A 21 -35.98 24.13 -2.57
CA TYR A 21 -35.28 24.75 -3.69
C TYR A 21 -34.57 23.72 -4.54
N LEU A 22 -34.60 23.87 -5.87
CA LEU A 22 -33.77 23.08 -6.77
C LEU A 22 -32.32 23.48 -6.56
N THR A 23 -31.49 22.55 -6.18
CA THR A 23 -30.12 22.75 -5.71
C THR A 23 -29.19 21.93 -6.56
N TYR A 24 -28.02 22.46 -6.87
CA TYR A 24 -26.98 21.84 -7.68
C TYR A 24 -25.72 21.75 -6.85
N LEU A 25 -25.15 20.55 -6.73
CA LEU A 25 -23.81 20.32 -6.19
C LEU A 25 -22.77 20.45 -7.30
N ASP A 26 -23.09 19.93 -8.49
CA ASP A 26 -22.36 20.10 -9.74
C ASP A 26 -23.35 20.03 -10.94
N SER A 27 -22.84 20.08 -12.17
CA SER A 27 -23.69 20.07 -13.37
C SER A 27 -24.50 18.77 -13.56
N LEU A 28 -24.14 17.69 -12.87
CA LEU A 28 -24.76 16.36 -12.98
C LEU A 28 -25.51 15.95 -11.71
N LYS A 29 -25.13 16.50 -10.55
CA LYS A 29 -25.71 16.19 -9.24
C LYS A 29 -26.64 17.31 -8.80
N TYR A 30 -27.93 17.10 -8.91
CA TYR A 30 -28.94 18.07 -8.49
C TYR A 30 -30.13 17.38 -7.79
N GLY A 31 -30.83 18.16 -6.99
CA GLY A 31 -32.01 17.70 -6.26
C GLY A 31 -32.75 18.83 -5.55
N TYR A 32 -33.82 18.51 -4.85
CA TYR A 32 -34.56 19.50 -4.06
C TYR A 32 -34.17 19.38 -2.58
N ILE A 33 -33.71 20.52 -2.02
CA ILE A 33 -33.35 20.60 -0.59
C ILE A 33 -34.34 21.53 0.11
N ALA A 34 -34.77 21.14 1.32
CA ALA A 34 -35.67 21.97 2.12
C ALA A 34 -34.98 23.29 2.51
N GLU A 35 -35.70 24.38 2.45
CA GLU A 35 -35.24 25.73 2.88
C GLU A 35 -34.58 25.69 4.28
N THR A 36 -35.14 24.90 5.19
CA THR A 36 -34.65 24.76 6.56
C THR A 36 -33.26 24.05 6.65
N ASN A 37 -32.80 23.49 5.56
CA ASN A 37 -31.51 22.79 5.45
C ASN A 37 -30.48 23.58 4.61
N LEU A 38 -30.82 24.82 4.23
CA LEU A 38 -29.96 25.73 3.50
C LEU A 38 -29.68 26.97 4.35
N THR A 39 -28.48 27.51 4.27
CA THR A 39 -28.11 28.80 4.82
C THR A 39 -27.14 29.48 3.87
N ASP A 40 -27.28 30.84 3.75
CA ASP A 40 -26.33 31.65 3.01
C ASP A 40 -25.13 32.09 3.89
N ASN A 41 -25.17 31.76 5.19
CA ASN A 41 -24.10 32.08 6.12
C ASN A 41 -23.40 30.75 6.57
N PRO A 42 -22.13 30.58 6.22
CA PRO A 42 -21.37 29.40 6.64
C PRO A 42 -21.34 29.18 8.17
N ASP A 43 -21.40 30.26 8.95
CA ASP A 43 -21.36 30.20 10.41
C ASP A 43 -22.64 29.61 11.03
N ASP A 44 -23.75 29.61 10.29
CA ASP A 44 -25.03 29.04 10.72
C ASP A 44 -25.14 27.53 10.42
N VAL A 45 -24.12 26.93 9.80
CA VAL A 45 -24.13 25.50 9.50
C VAL A 45 -24.04 24.72 10.80
N VAL A 46 -25.13 24.01 11.16
CA VAL A 46 -25.11 23.10 12.32
C VAL A 46 -24.15 21.94 12.06
N ARG A 47 -23.09 21.93 12.80
CA ARG A 47 -22.01 20.93 12.72
C ARG A 47 -22.01 20.06 13.95
N GLU A 48 -21.41 18.90 13.84
CA GLU A 48 -21.19 18.03 14.99
C GLU A 48 -20.21 18.74 15.95
N GLU A 49 -20.46 18.61 17.24
CA GLU A 49 -19.57 19.17 18.28
C GLU A 49 -18.38 18.24 18.54
N SER A 50 -18.56 16.96 18.24
CA SER A 50 -17.58 15.90 18.45
C SER A 50 -17.62 14.88 17.32
N VAL A 51 -16.50 14.22 17.07
CA VAL A 51 -16.38 12.97 16.31
C VAL A 51 -15.71 11.91 17.16
N PHE A 52 -15.83 10.66 16.75
CA PHE A 52 -15.30 9.51 17.49
C PHE A 52 -14.29 8.77 16.63
N VAL A 53 -13.16 8.40 17.24
CA VAL A 53 -12.11 7.62 16.57
C VAL A 53 -12.65 6.26 16.14
N ARG A 54 -12.70 6.01 14.85
CA ARG A 54 -13.14 4.76 14.25
C ARG A 54 -11.99 3.76 14.12
N THR A 55 -10.84 4.26 13.71
CA THR A 55 -9.61 3.49 13.58
C THR A 55 -8.54 4.08 14.49
N PRO A 56 -7.96 3.30 15.42
CA PRO A 56 -6.92 3.80 16.31
C PRO A 56 -5.74 4.36 15.52
N GLN A 57 -5.31 5.57 15.82
CA GLN A 57 -4.20 6.25 15.17
C GLN A 57 -3.68 7.39 16.03
N ASN A 58 -2.52 7.91 15.67
CA ASN A 58 -1.97 9.08 16.36
C ASN A 58 -2.66 10.36 15.88
N LEU A 59 -2.82 11.30 16.80
CA LEU A 59 -3.19 12.67 16.48
C LEU A 59 -2.02 13.32 15.72
N ARG A 60 -2.29 13.98 14.59
CA ARG A 60 -1.27 14.82 13.92
C ARG A 60 -1.23 16.16 14.62
N LEU A 61 -0.04 16.63 14.98
CA LEU A 61 0.11 17.95 15.64
C LEU A 61 0.09 19.10 14.63
N ASP A 62 0.44 18.82 13.38
CA ASP A 62 0.38 19.77 12.27
C ASP A 62 -0.25 19.09 11.04
N PRO A 63 -1.13 19.76 10.27
CA PRO A 63 -1.79 19.15 9.12
C PRO A 63 -0.84 18.80 7.98
N ASP A 64 0.28 19.53 7.86
CA ASP A 64 1.25 19.40 6.79
C ASP A 64 2.54 18.67 7.21
N SER A 65 2.62 18.23 8.46
CA SER A 65 3.77 17.50 8.99
C SER A 65 3.37 16.15 9.57
N VAL A 66 4.37 15.35 9.84
CA VAL A 66 4.25 14.03 10.48
C VAL A 66 4.51 14.07 11.98
N GLU A 67 4.55 15.26 12.56
CA GLU A 67 4.66 15.39 14.01
C GLU A 67 3.39 14.83 14.65
N LEU A 68 3.55 13.76 15.44
CA LEU A 68 2.46 12.98 15.99
C LEU A 68 2.35 13.21 17.49
N GLY A 69 1.11 13.35 17.95
CA GLY A 69 0.73 13.30 19.34
C GLY A 69 0.47 11.87 19.83
N GLY A 70 -0.22 11.75 20.95
CA GLY A 70 -0.58 10.48 21.56
C GLY A 70 -1.43 9.57 20.65
N LEU A 71 -1.41 8.27 20.94
CA LEU A 71 -2.31 7.31 20.29
C LEU A 71 -3.74 7.54 20.79
N LEU A 72 -4.65 7.64 19.82
CA LEU A 72 -6.09 7.72 20.07
C LEU A 72 -6.70 6.34 19.91
N GLU A 73 -7.34 5.85 20.96
CA GLU A 73 -8.02 4.57 20.96
C GLU A 73 -9.38 4.63 20.24
N LYS A 74 -9.80 3.49 19.69
CA LYS A 74 -11.11 3.32 19.06
C LYS A 74 -12.23 3.73 20.02
N GLY A 75 -13.18 4.52 19.53
CA GLY A 75 -14.29 5.05 20.33
C GLY A 75 -13.96 6.30 21.17
N THR A 76 -12.71 6.81 21.10
CA THR A 76 -12.34 8.07 21.76
C THR A 76 -13.15 9.23 21.19
N GLU A 77 -13.76 10.02 22.07
CA GLU A 77 -14.44 11.27 21.69
C GLU A 77 -13.42 12.39 21.47
N LEU A 78 -13.52 13.04 20.33
CA LEU A 78 -12.70 14.18 19.94
C LEU A 78 -13.59 15.41 19.75
N LYS A 79 -13.33 16.50 20.44
CA LYS A 79 -14.06 17.75 20.27
C LYS A 79 -13.55 18.50 19.06
N ILE A 80 -14.46 18.86 18.15
CA ILE A 80 -14.13 19.59 16.94
C ILE A 80 -13.91 21.07 17.29
N VAL A 81 -12.76 21.60 16.85
CA VAL A 81 -12.40 23.01 16.98
C VAL A 81 -12.19 23.68 15.63
N GLY A 82 -12.08 22.90 14.56
CA GLY A 82 -11.97 23.36 13.17
C GLY A 82 -12.07 22.19 12.19
N TYR A 83 -12.11 22.47 10.90
CA TYR A 83 -12.13 21.45 9.85
C TYR A 83 -11.85 22.06 8.48
N ASP A 84 -11.28 21.19 7.61
CA ASP A 84 -11.18 21.39 6.19
C ASP A 84 -12.15 20.49 5.44
N TYR A 85 -12.75 20.99 4.36
CA TYR A 85 -13.64 20.22 3.51
C TYR A 85 -12.97 19.76 2.24
N MET A 86 -13.33 18.56 1.83
CA MET A 86 -13.23 18.16 0.43
C MET A 86 -14.36 18.78 -0.40
N THR A 87 -14.16 18.85 -1.71
CA THR A 87 -15.12 19.44 -2.66
C THR A 87 -16.49 18.76 -2.71
N ASP A 88 -16.58 17.50 -2.23
CA ASP A 88 -17.83 16.72 -2.15
C ASP A 88 -18.57 16.90 -0.81
N GLY A 89 -18.06 17.76 0.09
CA GLY A 89 -18.64 18.03 1.40
C GLY A 89 -18.27 17.02 2.49
N ILE A 90 -17.36 16.09 2.20
CA ILE A 90 -16.74 15.24 3.20
C ILE A 90 -15.65 16.06 3.90
N VAL A 91 -15.52 15.91 5.23
CA VAL A 91 -14.44 16.56 5.95
C VAL A 91 -13.14 15.78 5.69
N HIS A 92 -12.17 16.46 5.10
CA HIS A 92 -10.85 15.89 4.88
C HIS A 92 -10.08 15.77 6.20
N LEU A 93 -9.93 16.88 6.91
CA LEU A 93 -9.29 16.94 8.22
C LEU A 93 -10.19 17.64 9.24
N TYR A 94 -10.35 17.03 10.40
CA TYR A 94 -10.85 17.70 11.59
C TYR A 94 -9.67 18.24 12.41
N GLN A 95 -9.74 19.51 12.80
CA GLN A 95 -8.94 20.01 13.90
C GLN A 95 -9.72 19.69 15.20
N VAL A 96 -9.08 18.96 16.12
CA VAL A 96 -9.76 18.42 17.29
C VAL A 96 -8.92 18.60 18.55
N THR A 97 -9.60 18.51 19.71
CA THR A 97 -8.93 18.35 21.01
C THR A 97 -9.20 16.96 21.56
N ALA A 98 -8.13 16.30 22.02
CA ALA A 98 -8.14 15.03 22.74
C ALA A 98 -7.50 15.24 24.12
N GLY A 99 -8.33 15.40 25.16
CA GLY A 99 -7.83 15.80 26.47
C GLY A 99 -7.23 17.21 26.45
N GLU A 100 -5.93 17.34 26.69
CA GLU A 100 -5.20 18.61 26.68
C GLU A 100 -4.47 18.87 25.34
N GLU A 101 -4.38 17.86 24.46
CA GLU A 101 -3.75 17.99 23.15
C GLU A 101 -4.72 18.51 22.10
N THR A 102 -4.22 19.36 21.19
CA THR A 102 -4.94 19.81 20.00
C THR A 102 -4.15 19.39 18.77
N GLY A 103 -4.83 18.85 17.76
CA GLY A 103 -4.20 18.38 16.55
C GLY A 103 -5.22 18.06 15.48
N TYR A 104 -4.83 17.25 14.50
CA TYR A 104 -5.62 16.95 13.30
C TYR A 104 -5.84 15.45 13.16
N ILE A 105 -7.01 15.09 12.66
CA ILE A 105 -7.38 13.72 12.33
C ILE A 105 -8.16 13.71 11.01
N SER A 106 -7.86 12.76 10.14
CA SER A 106 -8.63 12.59 8.91
C SER A 106 -10.08 12.22 9.22
N GLY A 107 -11.01 12.85 8.52
CA GLY A 107 -12.44 12.54 8.63
C GLY A 107 -12.75 11.09 8.26
N GLU A 108 -11.93 10.48 7.42
CA GLU A 108 -12.05 9.08 7.02
C GLU A 108 -11.90 8.10 8.19
N TYR A 109 -11.15 8.47 9.23
CA TYR A 109 -10.91 7.63 10.42
C TYR A 109 -11.80 7.97 11.60
N THR A 110 -12.88 8.71 11.35
CA THR A 110 -13.83 9.12 12.36
C THR A 110 -15.25 8.62 12.07
N ALA A 111 -16.08 8.60 13.08
CA ALA A 111 -17.51 8.35 12.99
C ALA A 111 -18.28 9.39 13.78
N SER A 112 -19.55 9.63 13.43
CA SER A 112 -20.42 10.63 14.09
C SER A 112 -20.98 10.17 15.44
N THR A 113 -20.91 8.88 15.76
CA THR A 113 -21.34 8.34 17.06
C THR A 113 -20.32 7.34 17.58
N GLN A 114 -20.29 7.19 18.92
CA GLN A 114 -19.39 6.24 19.56
C GLN A 114 -19.74 4.80 19.18
N GLU A 115 -21.03 4.47 19.09
CA GLU A 115 -21.48 3.13 18.68
C GLU A 115 -20.97 2.79 17.29
N ALA A 116 -21.08 3.71 16.32
CA ALA A 116 -20.60 3.50 14.96
C ALA A 116 -19.08 3.39 14.88
N ALA A 117 -18.37 4.11 15.76
CA ALA A 117 -16.91 4.02 15.84
C ALA A 117 -16.43 2.69 16.44
N ILE A 118 -17.14 2.14 17.40
CA ILE A 118 -16.77 0.90 18.09
C ILE A 118 -17.12 -0.33 17.23
N GLU A 119 -18.18 -0.26 16.42
CA GLU A 119 -18.62 -1.36 15.60
C GLU A 119 -17.53 -1.75 14.59
N ALA A 120 -17.03 -2.99 14.73
CA ALA A 120 -16.07 -3.54 13.77
C ALA A 120 -16.81 -3.95 12.50
N TYR A 121 -16.36 -3.45 11.33
CA TYR A 121 -16.92 -3.87 10.06
C TYR A 121 -16.41 -5.27 9.69
N ASP A 122 -17.30 -6.25 9.72
CA ASP A 122 -17.06 -7.59 9.19
C ASP A 122 -18.29 -8.07 8.42
N ARG A 123 -18.30 -7.80 7.12
CA ARG A 123 -19.40 -8.12 6.22
C ARG A 123 -19.79 -9.60 6.20
N PHE A 124 -18.83 -10.49 6.44
CA PHE A 124 -19.00 -11.94 6.31
C PHE A 124 -18.75 -12.69 7.61
N GLY A 125 -18.37 -12.06 8.68
CA GLY A 125 -17.93 -12.69 9.94
C GLY A 125 -16.66 -13.54 9.80
N VAL A 126 -15.87 -13.35 8.74
CA VAL A 126 -14.79 -14.27 8.38
C VAL A 126 -13.49 -14.00 9.11
N TYR A 127 -13.12 -12.76 9.41
CA TYR A 127 -11.88 -12.47 10.11
C TYR A 127 -11.91 -12.98 11.57
N MET A 128 -13.11 -13.03 12.17
CA MET A 128 -13.32 -13.60 13.51
C MET A 128 -13.09 -15.12 13.55
N ILE A 129 -13.22 -15.79 12.39
CA ILE A 129 -13.11 -17.25 12.31
C ILE A 129 -11.67 -17.71 12.10
N HIS A 130 -10.89 -16.98 11.30
CA HIS A 130 -9.60 -17.46 10.83
C HIS A 130 -8.45 -16.46 10.89
N ALA A 131 -8.64 -15.31 11.54
CA ALA A 131 -7.55 -14.34 11.71
C ALA A 131 -6.50 -14.78 12.73
N GLY A 132 -6.89 -15.64 13.68
CA GLY A 132 -5.98 -16.18 14.68
C GLY A 132 -5.29 -17.46 14.23
N ARG A 133 -4.01 -17.60 14.54
CA ARG A 133 -3.21 -18.80 14.42
C ARG A 133 -2.39 -18.98 15.70
N ALA A 134 -2.56 -20.12 16.37
CA ALA A 134 -2.03 -20.32 17.72
C ALA A 134 -0.54 -20.68 17.79
N ASP A 135 0.07 -21.03 16.67
CA ASP A 135 1.50 -21.34 16.63
C ASP A 135 2.35 -20.08 16.38
N ARG A 136 3.69 -20.23 16.48
CA ARG A 136 4.66 -19.14 16.31
C ARG A 136 4.66 -18.46 14.93
N PHE A 137 3.92 -18.99 13.96
CA PHE A 137 3.77 -18.40 12.64
C PHE A 137 2.53 -17.51 12.55
N GLY A 138 1.72 -17.43 13.61
CA GLY A 138 0.58 -16.54 13.70
C GLY A 138 0.94 -15.16 14.25
N GLY A 139 0.31 -14.12 13.73
CA GLY A 139 0.48 -12.73 14.15
C GLY A 139 -0.60 -12.19 15.07
N GLY A 140 -1.34 -13.05 15.74
CA GLY A 140 -2.48 -12.68 16.57
C GLY A 140 -3.80 -12.72 15.81
N ASP A 141 -4.82 -12.05 16.34
CA ASP A 141 -6.13 -11.91 15.70
C ASP A 141 -6.21 -10.67 14.80
N GLY A 142 -7.24 -10.60 13.99
CA GLY A 142 -7.50 -9.47 13.10
C GLY A 142 -8.65 -8.57 13.58
N GLU A 143 -9.21 -8.79 14.78
CA GLU A 143 -10.40 -8.08 15.26
C GLU A 143 -10.16 -6.56 15.44
N SER A 144 -8.94 -6.18 15.82
CA SER A 144 -8.56 -4.79 16.05
C SER A 144 -8.15 -4.01 14.80
N LEU A 145 -8.23 -4.63 13.61
CA LEU A 145 -7.88 -3.99 12.34
C LEU A 145 -9.08 -3.23 11.73
N ASP A 146 -8.81 -2.34 10.79
CA ASP A 146 -9.86 -1.57 10.12
C ASP A 146 -10.40 -2.33 8.89
N TYR A 147 -11.71 -2.57 8.88
CA TYR A 147 -12.44 -3.21 7.79
C TYR A 147 -13.56 -2.33 7.23
N TYR A 148 -13.57 -1.05 7.55
CA TYR A 148 -14.54 -0.14 6.92
C TYR A 148 -14.30 -0.07 5.42
N PRO A 149 -15.37 -0.10 4.61
CA PRO A 149 -15.25 0.07 3.17
C PRO A 149 -14.61 1.42 2.83
N ARG A 150 -13.61 1.40 1.97
CA ARG A 150 -12.89 2.59 1.52
C ARG A 150 -13.11 2.79 0.02
N GLN A 151 -13.21 4.04 -0.40
CA GLN A 151 -13.21 4.35 -1.82
C GLN A 151 -11.78 4.22 -2.35
N LYS A 152 -11.59 3.46 -3.43
CA LYS A 152 -10.29 3.36 -4.09
C LYS A 152 -9.99 4.63 -4.88
N ALA A 153 -8.70 4.98 -4.97
CA ALA A 153 -8.26 6.15 -5.69
C ALA A 153 -8.61 6.08 -7.18
N SER A 154 -8.90 7.24 -7.76
CA SER A 154 -9.11 7.41 -9.20
C SER A 154 -8.67 8.82 -9.58
N PHE A 155 -7.75 8.91 -10.52
CA PHE A 155 -7.15 10.19 -10.91
C PHE A 155 -7.43 10.49 -12.39
N GLU A 156 -7.87 11.71 -12.69
CA GLU A 156 -8.15 12.13 -14.07
C GLU A 156 -6.88 12.19 -14.93
N ASN A 157 -5.77 12.63 -14.34
CA ASN A 157 -4.49 12.82 -15.04
C ASN A 157 -3.51 11.64 -14.87
N ASN A 158 -3.90 10.60 -14.14
CA ASN A 158 -3.11 9.41 -13.90
C ASN A 158 -4.02 8.18 -13.92
N VAL A 159 -4.37 7.72 -15.11
CA VAL A 159 -5.28 6.59 -15.29
C VAL A 159 -4.49 5.29 -15.29
N MET A 160 -4.80 4.40 -14.34
CA MET A 160 -4.23 3.05 -14.32
C MET A 160 -4.83 2.22 -15.46
N PRO A 161 -4.02 1.53 -16.27
CA PRO A 161 -4.53 0.56 -17.24
C PRO A 161 -5.36 -0.54 -16.57
N GLU A 162 -6.38 -1.05 -17.25
CA GLU A 162 -7.21 -2.16 -16.75
C GLU A 162 -6.37 -3.39 -16.41
N HIS A 163 -5.38 -3.69 -17.25
CA HIS A 163 -4.39 -4.73 -17.03
C HIS A 163 -2.99 -4.12 -17.09
N VAL A 164 -2.20 -4.29 -16.03
CA VAL A 164 -0.81 -3.82 -15.97
C VAL A 164 0.14 -5.01 -16.07
N TYR A 165 0.83 -5.11 -17.18
CA TYR A 165 1.81 -6.16 -17.49
C TYR A 165 3.20 -5.57 -17.41
N ALA A 166 3.89 -5.76 -16.27
CA ALA A 166 5.14 -5.06 -16.00
C ALA A 166 6.37 -5.96 -16.03
N LEU A 167 7.47 -5.40 -16.52
CA LEU A 167 8.82 -5.93 -16.30
C LEU A 167 9.45 -5.24 -15.10
N TYR A 168 10.10 -6.01 -14.24
CA TYR A 168 10.90 -5.49 -13.15
C TYR A 168 12.30 -5.10 -13.64
N LEU A 169 12.76 -3.92 -13.21
CA LEU A 169 14.10 -3.39 -13.44
C LEU A 169 14.74 -2.96 -12.11
N THR A 170 15.97 -3.39 -11.89
CA THR A 170 16.78 -2.85 -10.81
C THR A 170 17.20 -1.40 -11.09
N CYS A 171 17.68 -0.69 -10.06
CA CYS A 171 18.28 0.64 -10.24
C CYS A 171 19.79 0.59 -10.58
N ASP A 172 20.28 -0.55 -11.02
CA ASP A 172 21.67 -0.71 -11.45
C ASP A 172 21.96 0.18 -12.66
N PRO A 173 23.09 0.93 -12.69
CA PRO A 173 23.44 1.80 -13.80
C PRO A 173 23.52 1.10 -15.17
N ASP A 174 23.95 -0.16 -15.20
CA ASP A 174 24.00 -0.93 -16.45
C ASP A 174 22.60 -1.26 -16.96
N VAL A 175 21.62 -1.48 -16.06
CA VAL A 175 20.21 -1.72 -16.41
C VAL A 175 19.55 -0.42 -16.88
N LEU A 176 19.66 0.65 -16.09
CA LEU A 176 19.03 1.93 -16.42
C LEU A 176 19.68 2.59 -17.66
N GLY A 177 20.99 2.45 -17.83
CA GLY A 177 21.73 2.92 -18.99
C GLY A 177 21.31 2.20 -20.30
N ASN A 178 20.78 0.98 -20.19
CA ASN A 178 20.30 0.18 -21.34
C ASN A 178 18.77 0.23 -21.52
N ILE A 179 18.09 1.20 -20.95
CA ILE A 179 16.62 1.27 -20.93
C ILE A 179 15.98 1.21 -22.33
N ASP A 180 16.64 1.75 -23.33
CA ASP A 180 16.15 1.73 -24.72
C ASP A 180 15.97 0.29 -25.26
N ALA A 181 16.81 -0.66 -24.81
CA ALA A 181 16.68 -2.06 -25.21
C ALA A 181 15.48 -2.74 -24.52
N TYR A 182 15.21 -2.43 -23.25
CA TYR A 182 14.02 -2.92 -22.54
C TYR A 182 12.73 -2.34 -23.14
N ILE A 183 12.71 -1.05 -23.47
CA ILE A 183 11.59 -0.41 -24.17
C ILE A 183 11.38 -1.06 -25.54
N ALA A 184 12.45 -1.29 -26.30
CA ALA A 184 12.36 -1.95 -27.61
C ALA A 184 11.79 -3.36 -27.49
N TYR A 185 12.24 -4.13 -26.50
CA TYR A 185 11.70 -5.46 -26.21
C TYR A 185 10.22 -5.39 -25.84
N ALA A 186 9.85 -4.57 -24.85
CA ALA A 186 8.47 -4.44 -24.36
C ALA A 186 7.50 -4.09 -25.49
N LYS A 187 7.90 -3.20 -26.43
CA LYS A 187 7.09 -2.83 -27.61
C LYS A 187 6.83 -3.99 -28.58
N THR A 188 7.54 -5.11 -28.47
CA THR A 188 7.29 -6.31 -29.27
C THR A 188 6.37 -7.32 -28.60
N THR A 189 5.84 -7.01 -27.43
CA THR A 189 4.99 -7.87 -26.59
C THR A 189 3.76 -7.09 -26.11
N LYS A 190 2.95 -7.69 -25.23
CA LYS A 190 1.85 -7.03 -24.54
C LYS A 190 2.29 -6.31 -23.25
N ILE A 191 3.58 -6.29 -22.92
CA ILE A 191 4.10 -5.54 -21.78
C ILE A 191 3.78 -4.05 -21.97
N ASN A 192 3.17 -3.44 -20.96
CA ASN A 192 2.73 -2.04 -20.99
C ASN A 192 3.22 -1.22 -19.79
N ALA A 193 4.04 -1.82 -18.93
CA ALA A 193 4.52 -1.17 -17.72
C ALA A 193 5.95 -1.62 -17.33
N PHE A 194 6.57 -0.80 -16.48
CA PHE A 194 7.83 -1.14 -15.81
C PHE A 194 7.74 -0.86 -14.32
N VAL A 195 8.27 -1.79 -13.51
CA VAL A 195 8.60 -1.55 -12.11
C VAL A 195 10.07 -1.17 -12.04
N VAL A 196 10.38 0.00 -11.49
CA VAL A 196 11.76 0.48 -11.35
C VAL A 196 12.05 0.74 -9.87
N ASN A 197 13.16 0.20 -9.36
CA ASN A 197 13.54 0.41 -7.96
C ASN A 197 13.93 1.86 -7.68
N ILE A 198 13.26 2.48 -6.73
CA ILE A 198 13.71 3.69 -6.02
C ILE A 198 14.80 3.28 -5.03
N MET A 199 14.54 2.21 -4.28
CA MET A 199 15.54 1.52 -3.45
C MET A 199 15.19 0.04 -3.28
N ASP A 200 16.21 -0.79 -3.08
CA ASP A 200 16.07 -2.20 -2.74
C ASP A 200 17.13 -2.62 -1.70
N GLY A 201 16.75 -2.52 -0.43
CA GLY A 201 17.69 -2.69 0.68
C GLY A 201 18.84 -1.69 0.61
N THR A 202 20.04 -2.16 0.30
CA THR A 202 21.24 -1.33 0.15
C THR A 202 21.52 -0.88 -1.30
N SER A 203 20.64 -1.19 -2.25
CA SER A 203 20.71 -0.70 -3.63
C SER A 203 19.87 0.56 -3.77
N ILE A 204 20.53 1.72 -3.89
CA ILE A 204 19.91 3.04 -3.87
C ILE A 204 19.82 3.60 -5.28
N GLY A 205 18.62 4.00 -5.71
CA GLY A 205 18.34 4.41 -7.08
C GLY A 205 19.06 5.68 -7.50
N TYR A 206 19.00 6.71 -6.68
CA TYR A 206 19.53 8.05 -7.01
C TYR A 206 19.92 8.82 -5.75
N ASP A 207 20.76 9.86 -5.91
CA ASP A 207 21.09 10.80 -4.85
C ASP A 207 19.89 11.70 -4.51
N SER A 208 19.56 11.85 -3.21
CA SER A 208 18.27 12.36 -2.76
C SER A 208 18.43 13.34 -1.58
N GLU A 209 17.62 14.42 -1.58
CA GLU A 209 17.51 15.31 -0.42
C GLU A 209 16.93 14.58 0.79
N VAL A 210 15.96 13.68 0.56
CA VAL A 210 15.34 12.89 1.61
C VAL A 210 16.36 11.89 2.19
N PHE A 211 17.15 11.21 1.35
CA PHE A 211 18.24 10.37 1.85
C PHE A 211 19.25 11.20 2.65
N ARG A 212 19.66 12.38 2.18
CA ARG A 212 20.56 13.26 2.94
C ARG A 212 20.01 13.64 4.32
N LYS A 213 18.68 13.82 4.41
CA LYS A 213 18.01 14.16 5.68
C LYS A 213 17.93 12.96 6.62
N TYR A 214 17.49 11.79 6.13
CA TYR A 214 17.12 10.64 6.97
C TYR A 214 18.15 9.52 6.99
N SER A 215 18.90 9.32 5.93
CA SER A 215 19.93 8.27 5.83
C SER A 215 21.09 8.73 4.93
N PRO A 216 21.98 9.58 5.47
CA PRO A 216 23.14 10.07 4.71
C PRO A 216 24.01 8.94 4.16
N THR A 217 24.05 7.80 4.85
CA THR A 217 24.75 6.60 4.34
C THR A 217 24.11 6.13 3.04
N ALA A 218 22.77 6.03 2.96
CA ALA A 218 22.09 5.66 1.73
C ALA A 218 22.41 6.62 0.57
N ASP A 219 22.38 7.95 0.80
CA ASP A 219 22.74 8.94 -0.22
C ASP A 219 24.15 8.71 -0.78
N SER A 220 25.11 8.37 0.08
CA SER A 220 26.50 8.11 -0.31
C SER A 220 26.70 6.87 -1.18
N TYR A 221 25.72 5.97 -1.20
CA TYR A 221 25.69 4.74 -2.01
C TYR A 221 24.70 4.82 -3.19
N ALA A 222 24.23 6.01 -3.55
CA ALA A 222 23.37 6.20 -4.70
C ALA A 222 24.02 5.68 -5.98
N ASN A 223 23.31 4.82 -6.70
CA ASN A 223 23.81 4.20 -7.93
C ASN A 223 23.84 5.17 -9.11
N ASN A 224 22.93 6.14 -9.14
CA ASN A 224 22.79 7.10 -10.21
C ASN A 224 22.61 8.51 -9.65
N THR A 225 22.90 9.51 -10.43
CA THR A 225 22.47 10.89 -10.16
C THR A 225 20.98 11.05 -10.42
N GLN A 226 20.34 12.04 -9.80
CA GLN A 226 18.94 12.38 -10.09
C GLN A 226 18.68 12.56 -11.58
N GLU A 227 19.60 13.19 -12.32
CA GLU A 227 19.43 13.46 -13.76
C GLU A 227 19.50 12.17 -14.60
N GLU A 228 20.40 11.25 -14.28
CA GLU A 228 20.49 9.94 -14.96
C GLU A 228 19.24 9.12 -14.71
N TYR A 229 18.80 9.04 -13.44
CA TYR A 229 17.59 8.32 -13.07
C TYR A 229 16.34 8.95 -13.72
N LYS A 230 16.21 10.28 -13.69
CA LYS A 230 15.14 11.03 -14.35
C LYS A 230 15.09 10.77 -15.84
N THR A 231 16.26 10.79 -16.50
CA THR A 231 16.36 10.53 -17.93
C THR A 231 15.82 9.13 -18.27
N CYS A 232 16.14 8.12 -17.45
CA CYS A 232 15.63 6.77 -17.63
C CYS A 232 14.10 6.72 -17.50
N ILE A 233 13.54 7.24 -16.40
CA ILE A 233 12.09 7.23 -16.18
C ILE A 233 11.35 8.02 -17.26
N GLN A 234 11.88 9.17 -17.69
CA GLN A 234 11.28 9.97 -18.75
C GLN A 234 11.21 9.21 -20.08
N LYS A 235 12.26 8.47 -20.46
CA LYS A 235 12.25 7.63 -21.66
C LYS A 235 11.15 6.56 -21.62
N ILE A 236 10.94 5.92 -20.45
CA ILE A 236 9.88 4.93 -20.27
C ILE A 236 8.51 5.60 -20.50
N LYS A 237 8.29 6.76 -19.87
CA LYS A 237 7.03 7.52 -19.98
C LYS A 237 6.79 8.04 -21.40
N ASP A 238 7.80 8.58 -22.05
CA ASP A 238 7.72 9.07 -23.45
C ASP A 238 7.41 7.93 -24.44
N ALA A 239 7.81 6.72 -24.09
CA ALA A 239 7.47 5.52 -24.85
C ALA A 239 6.03 5.02 -24.61
N GLY A 240 5.28 5.63 -23.68
CA GLY A 240 3.88 5.36 -23.38
C GLY A 240 3.62 4.26 -22.33
N PHE A 241 4.63 3.88 -21.55
CA PHE A 241 4.49 2.86 -20.51
C PHE A 241 4.06 3.42 -19.17
N TYR A 242 3.28 2.66 -18.44
CA TYR A 242 2.96 2.90 -17.03
C TYR A 242 4.20 2.60 -16.17
N VAL A 243 4.50 3.46 -15.19
CA VAL A 243 5.73 3.34 -14.39
C VAL A 243 5.42 3.25 -12.91
N ILE A 244 5.89 2.16 -12.30
CA ILE A 244 5.74 1.84 -10.88
C ILE A 244 7.09 2.07 -10.21
N GLY A 245 7.13 2.96 -9.21
CA GLY A 245 8.32 3.16 -8.38
C GLY A 245 8.27 2.22 -7.18
N ARG A 246 9.20 1.26 -7.12
CA ARG A 246 9.27 0.31 -6.00
C ARG A 246 10.32 0.72 -4.98
N LEU A 247 9.95 0.69 -3.70
CA LEU A 247 10.88 0.91 -2.59
C LEU A 247 10.71 -0.11 -1.47
N THR A 248 11.82 -0.54 -0.88
CA THR A 248 11.82 -1.36 0.34
C THR A 248 11.48 -0.48 1.54
N THR A 249 10.51 -0.92 2.35
CA THR A 249 9.96 -0.12 3.44
C THR A 249 10.74 -0.35 4.73
N PHE A 250 10.62 -1.53 5.33
CA PHE A 250 11.21 -1.84 6.64
C PHE A 250 12.43 -2.77 6.56
N ASN A 251 13.05 -2.93 5.39
CA ASN A 251 14.35 -3.57 5.21
C ASN A 251 15.34 -2.50 4.77
N ASP A 252 16.10 -1.92 5.72
CA ASP A 252 16.98 -0.79 5.44
C ASP A 252 18.17 -0.73 6.40
N SER A 253 19.24 -1.44 6.04
CA SER A 253 20.47 -1.48 6.84
C SER A 253 21.21 -0.15 6.88
N PHE A 254 21.08 0.71 5.86
CA PHE A 254 21.73 2.02 5.86
C PHE A 254 21.06 2.97 6.85
N PHE A 255 19.71 3.00 6.86
CA PHE A 255 18.98 3.78 7.84
C PHE A 255 19.31 3.32 9.27
N VAL A 256 19.36 2.01 9.53
CA VAL A 256 19.75 1.48 10.85
C VAL A 256 21.19 1.86 11.21
N SER A 257 22.09 1.93 10.24
CA SER A 257 23.46 2.42 10.49
C SER A 257 23.51 3.86 10.94
N ASP A 258 22.64 4.71 10.38
CA ASP A 258 22.55 6.13 10.72
C ASP A 258 21.72 6.36 11.99
N HIS A 259 20.73 5.50 12.25
CA HIS A 259 19.73 5.62 13.32
C HIS A 259 19.48 4.29 14.05
N PRO A 260 20.48 3.76 14.80
CA PRO A 260 20.31 2.49 15.51
C PRO A 260 19.21 2.52 16.58
N GLU A 261 18.84 3.71 17.08
CA GLU A 261 17.77 3.92 18.06
C GLU A 261 16.38 3.52 17.54
N TYR A 262 16.16 3.50 16.23
CA TYR A 262 14.90 3.07 15.60
C TYR A 262 14.93 1.63 15.09
N ALA A 263 16.03 0.91 15.32
CA ALA A 263 16.16 -0.47 14.89
C ALA A 263 15.39 -1.44 15.78
N ILE A 264 14.95 -2.55 15.19
CA ILE A 264 14.64 -3.75 15.97
C ILE A 264 15.95 -4.23 16.61
N SER A 265 15.98 -4.31 17.95
CA SER A 265 17.18 -4.53 18.72
C SER A 265 17.03 -5.69 19.71
N ASP A 266 18.12 -6.09 20.32
CA ASP A 266 18.10 -7.01 21.45
C ASP A 266 17.87 -6.26 22.79
N ALA A 267 17.86 -7.01 23.89
CA ALA A 267 17.67 -6.45 25.24
C ALA A 267 18.83 -5.54 25.70
N ALA A 268 19.98 -5.57 25.00
CA ALA A 268 21.12 -4.66 25.24
C ALA A 268 21.07 -3.41 24.34
N GLU A 269 20.00 -3.23 23.58
CA GLU A 269 19.76 -2.15 22.60
C GLU A 269 20.64 -2.22 21.35
N ASP A 270 21.34 -3.35 21.10
CA ASP A 270 22.10 -3.55 19.89
C ASP A 270 21.17 -3.97 18.72
N PRO A 271 21.27 -3.36 17.52
CA PRO A 271 20.45 -3.75 16.38
C PRO A 271 20.61 -5.23 16.01
N LEU A 272 19.49 -5.92 15.82
CA LEU A 272 19.45 -7.33 15.45
C LEU A 272 19.59 -7.52 13.94
N TYR A 273 20.52 -8.41 13.55
CA TYR A 273 20.65 -8.85 12.16
C TYR A 273 19.73 -10.05 11.92
N ILE A 274 18.62 -9.84 11.21
CA ILE A 274 17.56 -10.83 11.02
C ILE A 274 17.28 -10.98 9.52
N ALA A 275 17.13 -12.21 9.04
CA ALA A 275 16.80 -12.49 7.64
C ALA A 275 17.72 -11.78 6.63
N GLY A 276 19.00 -11.67 6.94
CA GLY A 276 20.02 -11.12 6.05
C GLY A 276 20.15 -9.60 6.04
N SER A 277 19.49 -8.87 6.96
CA SER A 277 19.52 -7.41 7.03
C SER A 277 19.36 -6.89 8.44
N TYR A 278 19.59 -5.58 8.62
CA TYR A 278 19.09 -4.82 9.76
C TYR A 278 17.76 -4.15 9.39
N TRP A 279 16.87 -4.06 10.36
CA TRP A 279 15.50 -3.60 10.14
C TRP A 279 15.15 -2.44 11.07
N PRO A 280 14.81 -1.27 10.53
CA PRO A 280 14.10 -0.26 11.32
C PRO A 280 12.75 -0.82 11.73
N SER A 281 12.29 -0.43 12.93
CA SER A 281 11.01 -0.93 13.43
C SER A 281 9.82 -0.31 12.69
N ALA A 282 8.90 -1.15 12.26
CA ALA A 282 7.65 -0.69 11.66
C ALA A 282 6.69 -0.02 12.68
N PHE A 283 6.98 -0.07 13.97
CA PHE A 283 6.25 0.71 14.97
C PHE A 283 6.70 2.17 15.05
N CYS A 284 7.90 2.51 14.56
CA CYS A 284 8.46 3.86 14.65
C CYS A 284 7.89 4.77 13.57
N ARG A 285 7.20 5.84 13.97
CA ARG A 285 6.58 6.82 13.05
C ARG A 285 7.61 7.63 12.25
N TYR A 286 8.77 7.91 12.83
CA TYR A 286 9.88 8.55 12.10
C TYR A 286 10.33 7.76 10.86
N VAL A 287 10.26 6.42 10.93
CA VAL A 287 10.52 5.55 9.77
C VAL A 287 9.42 5.67 8.72
N TRP A 288 8.16 5.82 9.15
CA TRP A 288 7.04 6.03 8.22
C TRP A 288 7.21 7.34 7.44
N GLU A 289 7.50 8.41 8.17
CA GLU A 289 7.79 9.73 7.59
C GLU A 289 8.87 9.63 6.52
N TYR A 290 10.02 9.06 6.88
CA TYR A 290 11.13 8.88 5.95
C TYR A 290 10.69 8.18 4.66
N LYS A 291 10.01 7.05 4.76
CA LYS A 291 9.61 6.25 3.58
C LYS A 291 8.58 6.97 2.72
N VAL A 292 7.65 7.68 3.33
CA VAL A 292 6.63 8.43 2.60
C VAL A 292 7.21 9.70 1.99
N GLU A 293 8.07 10.45 2.69
CA GLU A 293 8.77 11.59 2.09
C GLU A 293 9.64 11.17 0.89
N LEU A 294 10.35 10.05 0.99
CA LEU A 294 11.11 9.51 -0.14
C LEU A 294 10.20 9.18 -1.34
N ALA A 295 9.07 8.58 -1.08
CA ALA A 295 8.07 8.29 -2.12
C ALA A 295 7.53 9.58 -2.75
N LYS A 296 7.18 10.60 -1.94
CA LYS A 296 6.71 11.92 -2.42
C LYS A 296 7.78 12.63 -3.26
N GLU A 297 9.04 12.61 -2.80
CA GLU A 297 10.17 13.16 -3.57
C GLU A 297 10.29 12.45 -4.94
N ALA A 298 10.26 11.12 -4.96
CA ALA A 298 10.37 10.37 -6.21
C ALA A 298 9.21 10.67 -7.17
N VAL A 299 7.99 10.82 -6.66
CA VAL A 299 6.83 11.25 -7.46
C VAL A 299 7.05 12.64 -8.04
N ALA A 300 7.47 13.60 -7.22
CA ALA A 300 7.68 14.99 -7.65
C ALA A 300 8.81 15.12 -8.69
N LEU A 301 9.90 14.36 -8.53
CA LEU A 301 11.06 14.44 -9.42
C LEU A 301 10.87 13.69 -10.74
N PHE A 302 10.21 12.52 -10.72
CA PHE A 302 10.20 11.58 -11.83
C PHE A 302 8.80 11.33 -12.40
N GLY A 303 7.74 11.63 -11.61
CA GLY A 303 6.35 11.47 -12.05
C GLY A 303 5.95 10.01 -12.22
N PHE A 304 6.25 9.15 -11.26
CA PHE A 304 5.72 7.79 -11.20
C PHE A 304 4.19 7.80 -11.22
N ASN A 305 3.60 6.77 -11.81
CA ASN A 305 2.15 6.57 -11.81
C ASN A 305 1.67 5.92 -10.52
N GLU A 306 2.53 5.12 -9.90
CA GLU A 306 2.24 4.31 -8.73
C GLU A 306 3.50 4.15 -7.86
N ILE A 307 3.33 4.15 -6.55
CA ILE A 307 4.38 3.79 -5.59
C ILE A 307 4.06 2.43 -5.01
N GLN A 308 5.03 1.52 -5.08
CA GLN A 308 4.95 0.17 -4.57
C GLN A 308 5.84 -0.02 -3.35
N PHE A 309 5.24 -0.35 -2.22
CA PHE A 309 5.92 -0.64 -0.97
C PHE A 309 6.19 -2.14 -0.87
N ASP A 310 7.45 -2.55 -0.99
CA ASP A 310 7.90 -3.90 -0.67
C ASP A 310 8.51 -3.93 0.74
N TYR A 311 8.70 -5.12 1.30
CA TYR A 311 9.13 -5.30 2.69
C TYR A 311 8.29 -4.49 3.69
N VAL A 312 7.02 -4.27 3.36
CA VAL A 312 6.02 -3.66 4.24
C VAL A 312 5.53 -4.70 5.25
N ARG A 313 6.44 -5.10 6.12
CA ARG A 313 6.32 -6.19 7.09
C ARG A 313 7.45 -6.16 8.10
N PHE A 314 7.29 -6.92 9.19
CA PHE A 314 8.40 -7.26 10.07
C PHE A 314 9.28 -8.36 9.46
N PRO A 315 10.54 -8.52 9.91
CA PRO A 315 11.38 -9.60 9.44
C PRO A 315 10.81 -10.98 9.81
N ASP A 316 10.99 -11.95 8.90
CA ASP A 316 10.66 -13.33 9.20
C ASP A 316 11.69 -13.92 10.20
N GLY A 317 11.25 -14.84 11.06
CA GLY A 317 12.11 -15.49 12.03
C GLY A 317 12.31 -14.75 13.36
N THR A 318 11.61 -13.63 13.59
CA THR A 318 11.64 -12.89 14.88
C THR A 318 11.19 -13.75 16.07
N TYR A 319 10.36 -14.75 15.82
CA TYR A 319 9.85 -15.66 16.86
C TYR A 319 10.95 -16.36 17.66
N TYR A 320 12.14 -16.58 17.10
CA TYR A 320 13.27 -17.15 17.85
C TYR A 320 13.74 -16.22 18.96
N TYR A 321 13.78 -14.91 18.71
CA TYR A 321 14.16 -13.90 19.68
C TYR A 321 13.04 -13.60 20.67
N GLU A 322 11.77 -13.70 20.23
CA GLU A 322 10.58 -13.52 21.06
C GLU A 322 10.48 -14.65 22.12
N GLU A 323 10.71 -15.91 21.72
CA GLU A 323 10.70 -17.06 22.61
C GLU A 323 11.78 -16.95 23.71
N ASP A 324 12.92 -16.33 23.41
CA ASP A 324 14.02 -16.09 24.35
C ASP A 324 13.83 -14.79 25.15
N GLY A 325 12.83 -13.97 24.83
CA GLY A 325 12.62 -12.66 25.43
C GLY A 325 13.74 -11.65 25.13
N ASN A 326 14.45 -11.83 24.02
CA ASN A 326 15.61 -11.04 23.63
C ASN A 326 15.35 -10.24 22.36
N ILE A 327 14.22 -9.51 22.32
CA ILE A 327 13.90 -8.58 21.23
C ILE A 327 13.15 -7.37 21.77
N ASP A 328 13.54 -6.20 21.30
CA ASP A 328 12.83 -4.95 21.48
C ASP A 328 12.42 -4.41 20.10
N TYR A 329 11.14 -4.27 19.90
CA TYR A 329 10.56 -3.73 18.66
C TYR A 329 10.39 -2.21 18.68
N ARG A 330 10.76 -1.50 19.72
CA ARG A 330 10.52 -0.06 19.91
C ARG A 330 9.02 0.29 19.78
N ASN A 331 8.16 -0.58 20.32
CA ASN A 331 6.70 -0.44 20.23
C ASN A 331 6.18 0.49 21.33
N GLU A 332 6.17 1.79 21.08
CA GLU A 332 5.74 2.82 22.03
C GLU A 332 4.21 2.91 22.16
N TYR A 333 3.48 2.34 21.20
CA TYR A 333 2.03 2.50 21.06
C TYR A 333 1.23 1.25 21.42
N ASP A 334 1.87 0.21 21.93
CA ASP A 334 1.23 -1.07 22.28
C ASP A 334 0.39 -1.67 21.11
N GLU A 335 0.89 -1.55 19.91
CA GLU A 335 0.24 -2.04 18.69
C GLU A 335 0.61 -3.48 18.40
N THR A 336 -0.28 -4.22 17.73
CA THR A 336 0.12 -5.46 17.05
C THR A 336 0.92 -5.14 15.78
N LYS A 337 1.71 -6.10 15.32
CA LYS A 337 2.44 -5.95 14.05
C LYS A 337 1.50 -5.65 12.87
N ALA A 338 0.34 -6.32 12.83
CA ALA A 338 -0.64 -6.11 11.76
C ALA A 338 -1.29 -4.73 11.84
N GLN A 339 -1.52 -4.18 13.03
CA GLN A 339 -1.99 -2.81 13.20
C GLN A 339 -0.98 -1.81 12.67
N ALA A 340 0.31 -1.97 13.02
CA ALA A 340 1.36 -1.07 12.53
C ALA A 340 1.46 -1.09 11.00
N ILE A 341 1.44 -2.27 10.37
CA ILE A 341 1.49 -2.41 8.91
C ILE A 341 0.27 -1.79 8.24
N GLN A 342 -0.94 -2.06 8.74
CA GLN A 342 -2.16 -1.47 8.18
C GLN A 342 -2.15 0.06 8.31
N ARG A 343 -1.79 0.59 9.49
CA ARG A 343 -1.75 2.04 9.75
C ARG A 343 -0.69 2.74 8.92
N PHE A 344 0.49 2.12 8.73
CA PHE A 344 1.49 2.66 7.81
C PHE A 344 0.91 2.80 6.39
N LEU A 345 0.24 1.76 5.89
CA LEU A 345 -0.35 1.81 4.54
C LEU A 345 -1.49 2.83 4.46
N MET A 346 -2.28 3.01 5.53
CA MET A 346 -3.29 4.07 5.59
C MET A 346 -2.65 5.46 5.48
N TYR A 347 -1.60 5.71 6.28
CA TYR A 347 -0.83 6.95 6.22
C TYR A 347 -0.20 7.18 4.83
N ALA A 348 0.40 6.14 4.25
CA ALA A 348 1.01 6.24 2.92
C ALA A 348 -0.02 6.51 1.82
N CYS A 349 -1.21 5.89 1.89
CA CYS A 349 -2.29 6.16 0.94
C CYS A 349 -2.77 7.61 1.04
N ASP A 350 -3.02 8.12 2.26
CA ASP A 350 -3.48 9.49 2.45
C ASP A 350 -2.49 10.49 1.83
N GLU A 351 -1.20 10.36 2.15
CA GLU A 351 -0.16 11.27 1.68
C GLU A 351 0.10 11.19 0.17
N LEU A 352 0.05 9.99 -0.40
CA LEU A 352 0.37 9.77 -1.82
C LEU A 352 -0.82 9.97 -2.74
N HIS A 353 -2.04 9.73 -2.28
CA HIS A 353 -3.24 10.09 -3.05
C HIS A 353 -3.34 11.60 -3.26
N ASP A 354 -2.93 12.41 -2.27
CA ASP A 354 -2.81 13.86 -2.43
C ASP A 354 -1.77 14.27 -3.49
N CYS A 355 -0.77 13.41 -3.74
CA CYS A 355 0.17 13.57 -4.85
C CYS A 355 -0.37 13.08 -6.21
N GLY A 356 -1.58 12.50 -6.26
CA GLY A 356 -2.23 11.99 -7.47
C GLY A 356 -1.64 10.67 -7.99
N VAL A 357 -1.09 9.82 -7.13
CA VAL A 357 -0.50 8.53 -7.49
C VAL A 357 -1.13 7.37 -6.73
N TYR A 358 -1.17 6.21 -7.36
CA TYR A 358 -1.66 4.99 -6.74
C TYR A 358 -0.65 4.40 -5.77
N VAL A 359 -1.14 3.64 -4.80
CA VAL A 359 -0.33 2.94 -3.80
C VAL A 359 -0.53 1.44 -3.92
N SER A 360 0.56 0.70 -4.02
CA SER A 360 0.57 -0.75 -4.00
C SER A 360 1.46 -1.31 -2.88
N ALA A 361 1.12 -2.51 -2.43
CA ALA A 361 1.87 -3.21 -1.39
C ALA A 361 2.20 -4.64 -1.80
N ASP A 362 3.48 -5.00 -1.66
CA ASP A 362 3.94 -6.37 -1.86
C ASP A 362 3.73 -7.20 -0.60
N VAL A 363 3.14 -8.37 -0.77
CA VAL A 363 2.86 -9.29 0.33
C VAL A 363 3.39 -10.69 0.01
N PHE A 364 3.84 -11.40 1.03
CA PHE A 364 4.26 -12.77 0.83
C PHE A 364 3.12 -13.66 0.30
N GLY A 365 3.46 -14.67 -0.48
CA GLY A 365 2.49 -15.66 -0.98
C GLY A 365 1.68 -16.31 0.15
N GLU A 366 2.27 -16.50 1.34
CA GLU A 366 1.61 -17.00 2.54
C GLU A 366 0.41 -16.15 2.97
N THR A 367 0.42 -14.85 2.69
CA THR A 367 -0.64 -13.91 3.08
C THR A 367 -2.01 -14.24 2.46
N SER A 368 -2.06 -15.05 1.39
CA SER A 368 -3.31 -15.63 0.87
C SER A 368 -3.97 -16.62 1.83
N GLY A 369 -3.27 -17.06 2.87
CA GLY A 369 -3.78 -17.86 3.98
C GLY A 369 -4.88 -17.15 4.77
N SER A 370 -5.52 -17.88 5.68
CA SER A 370 -6.68 -17.41 6.44
C SER A 370 -6.31 -16.92 7.84
N TYR A 371 -5.14 -16.32 8.02
CA TYR A 371 -4.64 -15.88 9.34
C TYR A 371 -3.71 -14.67 9.19
N VAL A 372 -3.58 -13.92 10.27
CA VAL A 372 -2.56 -12.86 10.40
C VAL A 372 -1.19 -13.53 10.51
N THR A 373 -0.24 -13.17 9.65
CA THR A 373 1.11 -13.74 9.65
C THR A 373 1.97 -13.19 10.77
N ALA A 374 2.97 -13.93 11.22
CA ALA A 374 3.88 -13.53 12.30
C ALA A 374 4.65 -12.23 12.01
N TYR A 375 4.76 -11.85 10.75
CA TYR A 375 5.40 -10.61 10.31
C TYR A 375 4.42 -9.46 10.03
N GLY A 376 3.15 -9.61 10.43
CA GLY A 376 2.15 -8.54 10.46
C GLY A 376 1.38 -8.33 9.16
N GLN A 377 1.48 -9.21 8.16
CA GLN A 377 0.66 -9.12 6.95
C GLN A 377 -0.63 -9.91 7.10
N TYR A 378 -1.75 -9.28 6.75
CA TYR A 378 -3.07 -9.91 6.67
C TYR A 378 -3.81 -9.40 5.45
N TRP A 379 -4.13 -10.30 4.51
CA TRP A 379 -4.67 -9.93 3.20
C TRP A 379 -5.88 -9.01 3.25
N PRO A 380 -6.97 -9.33 3.98
CA PRO A 380 -8.16 -8.47 3.98
C PRO A 380 -7.87 -7.06 4.50
N ALA A 381 -7.01 -6.93 5.52
CA ALA A 381 -6.66 -5.65 6.11
C ALA A 381 -5.81 -4.77 5.18
N ILE A 382 -4.87 -5.37 4.44
CA ILE A 382 -4.02 -4.67 3.48
C ILE A 382 -4.82 -4.33 2.22
N SER A 383 -5.52 -5.33 1.64
CA SER A 383 -6.32 -5.15 0.43
C SER A 383 -7.44 -4.11 0.60
N ASN A 384 -7.99 -3.98 1.81
CA ASN A 384 -9.01 -2.96 2.09
C ASN A 384 -8.45 -1.52 2.01
N VAL A 385 -7.14 -1.33 2.19
CA VAL A 385 -6.50 -0.01 2.27
C VAL A 385 -5.89 0.40 0.93
N VAL A 386 -4.98 -0.40 0.38
CA VAL A 386 -4.20 -0.03 -0.82
C VAL A 386 -5.01 -0.12 -2.11
N ASP A 387 -4.55 0.54 -3.18
CA ASP A 387 -5.18 0.46 -4.50
C ASP A 387 -4.87 -0.86 -5.19
N VAL A 388 -3.64 -1.37 -5.02
CA VAL A 388 -3.16 -2.63 -5.58
C VAL A 388 -2.50 -3.47 -4.51
N ILE A 389 -2.85 -4.75 -4.44
CA ILE A 389 -2.17 -5.74 -3.60
C ILE A 389 -1.42 -6.74 -4.48
N SER A 390 -0.16 -6.96 -4.17
CA SER A 390 0.77 -7.72 -5.01
C SER A 390 1.34 -8.91 -4.24
N GLY A 391 0.72 -10.08 -4.39
CA GLY A 391 1.26 -11.30 -3.82
C GLY A 391 2.54 -11.75 -4.53
N MET A 392 3.46 -12.38 -3.80
CA MET A 392 4.72 -12.93 -4.28
C MET A 392 4.76 -14.47 -4.17
N PRO A 393 3.90 -15.21 -4.90
CA PRO A 393 3.81 -16.67 -4.81
C PRO A 393 4.80 -17.37 -5.74
N TYR A 394 6.09 -17.00 -5.68
CA TYR A 394 7.11 -17.66 -6.51
C TYR A 394 7.17 -19.16 -6.21
N PRO A 395 6.99 -20.05 -7.20
CA PRO A 395 6.95 -21.49 -6.95
C PRO A 395 8.15 -22.05 -6.20
N ASP A 396 9.36 -21.51 -6.43
CA ASP A 396 10.57 -21.98 -5.74
C ASP A 396 10.76 -21.44 -4.31
N HIS A 397 9.90 -20.52 -3.86
CA HIS A 397 9.85 -20.06 -2.47
C HIS A 397 8.94 -20.94 -1.59
N PHE A 398 8.04 -21.72 -2.17
CA PHE A 398 7.24 -22.65 -1.38
C PHE A 398 8.04 -23.85 -0.89
N SER A 399 7.66 -24.38 0.26
CA SER A 399 8.30 -25.55 0.84
C SER A 399 7.96 -26.82 0.08
N GLN A 400 8.95 -27.70 -0.09
CA GLN A 400 8.72 -29.05 -0.59
C GLN A 400 7.84 -29.84 0.38
N ASN A 401 6.90 -30.60 -0.16
CA ASN A 401 6.01 -31.47 0.61
C ASN A 401 6.20 -32.94 0.14
N GLY A 402 6.91 -33.74 0.91
CA GLY A 402 7.28 -35.08 0.50
C GLY A 402 8.11 -35.10 -0.79
N SER A 403 7.61 -35.73 -1.84
CA SER A 403 8.22 -35.72 -3.18
C SER A 403 7.74 -34.57 -4.06
N TYR A 404 6.70 -33.84 -3.65
CA TYR A 404 6.15 -32.74 -4.42
C TYR A 404 7.01 -31.48 -4.22
N ARG A 405 7.50 -30.94 -5.33
CA ARG A 405 8.30 -29.72 -5.39
C ARG A 405 7.52 -28.65 -6.17
N PRO A 406 7.06 -27.59 -5.51
CA PRO A 406 6.25 -26.55 -6.14
C PRO A 406 6.87 -25.97 -7.41
N TRP A 407 8.17 -25.81 -7.46
CA TRP A 407 8.89 -25.27 -8.62
C TRP A 407 8.99 -26.21 -9.83
N GLU A 408 8.62 -27.48 -9.70
CA GLU A 408 8.42 -28.41 -10.82
C GLU A 408 6.98 -28.35 -11.37
N HIS A 409 6.07 -27.63 -10.67
CA HIS A 409 4.65 -27.54 -10.94
C HIS A 409 4.14 -26.08 -10.83
N PRO A 410 4.70 -25.12 -11.63
CA PRO A 410 4.39 -23.69 -11.47
C PRO A 410 2.91 -23.34 -11.71
N TYR A 411 2.24 -24.03 -12.63
CA TYR A 411 0.81 -23.82 -12.88
C TYR A 411 -0.03 -24.23 -11.67
N GLU A 412 0.15 -25.46 -11.17
CA GLU A 412 -0.64 -25.99 -10.06
C GLU A 412 -0.37 -25.19 -8.77
N THR A 413 0.88 -24.82 -8.53
CA THR A 413 1.27 -23.99 -7.38
C THR A 413 0.60 -22.63 -7.43
N MET A 414 0.64 -21.98 -8.59
CA MET A 414 -0.02 -20.69 -8.78
C MET A 414 -1.54 -20.81 -8.72
N LEU A 415 -2.12 -21.91 -9.26
CA LEU A 415 -3.56 -22.15 -9.24
C LEU A 415 -4.10 -22.28 -7.81
N ASP A 416 -3.40 -23.02 -6.96
CA ASP A 416 -3.80 -23.19 -5.56
C ASP A 416 -3.68 -21.88 -4.78
N TRP A 417 -2.61 -21.11 -5.03
CA TRP A 417 -2.44 -19.79 -4.46
C TRP A 417 -3.54 -18.82 -4.93
N ALA A 418 -3.82 -18.78 -6.23
CA ALA A 418 -4.81 -17.88 -6.83
C ALA A 418 -6.22 -18.12 -6.28
N LYS A 419 -6.62 -19.38 -6.06
CA LYS A 419 -7.90 -19.72 -5.41
C LYS A 419 -7.99 -19.13 -4.01
N ASN A 420 -6.91 -19.20 -3.23
CA ASN A 420 -6.88 -18.65 -1.88
C ASN A 420 -6.93 -17.11 -1.91
N ALA A 421 -6.15 -16.47 -2.77
CA ALA A 421 -6.16 -15.02 -2.94
C ALA A 421 -7.53 -14.50 -3.40
N ALA A 422 -8.16 -15.15 -4.40
CA ALA A 422 -9.52 -14.84 -4.85
C ALA A 422 -10.54 -14.95 -3.72
N LYS A 423 -10.40 -15.98 -2.87
CA LYS A 423 -11.24 -16.10 -1.68
C LYS A 423 -11.03 -14.95 -0.70
N ARG A 424 -9.76 -14.55 -0.41
CA ARG A 424 -9.48 -13.38 0.47
C ARG A 424 -10.10 -12.11 -0.10
N GLN A 425 -10.08 -11.92 -1.42
CA GLN A 425 -10.72 -10.77 -2.06
C GLN A 425 -12.24 -10.72 -1.81
N THR A 426 -12.93 -11.87 -1.82
CA THR A 426 -14.37 -11.91 -1.50
C THR A 426 -14.66 -11.58 -0.03
N GLU A 427 -13.69 -11.71 0.85
CA GLU A 427 -13.78 -11.42 2.29
C GLU A 427 -13.38 -9.98 2.62
N THR A 428 -12.86 -9.23 1.63
CA THR A 428 -12.39 -7.85 1.82
C THR A 428 -13.53 -6.87 1.50
N PRO A 429 -13.84 -5.90 2.38
CA PRO A 429 -14.93 -4.95 2.16
C PRO A 429 -14.76 -4.07 0.92
N SER A 430 -13.55 -3.55 0.71
CA SER A 430 -13.17 -2.77 -0.47
C SER A 430 -11.88 -3.35 -1.06
N PRO A 431 -11.99 -4.43 -1.86
CA PRO A 431 -10.82 -5.15 -2.32
C PRO A 431 -9.99 -4.32 -3.31
N ALA A 432 -8.66 -4.35 -3.12
CA ALA A 432 -7.69 -3.80 -4.04
C ALA A 432 -7.65 -4.59 -5.36
N ILE A 433 -7.10 -3.99 -6.41
CA ILE A 433 -6.72 -4.72 -7.62
C ILE A 433 -5.62 -5.73 -7.25
N VAL A 434 -5.75 -6.98 -7.70
CA VAL A 434 -4.68 -7.98 -7.51
C VAL A 434 -3.75 -7.96 -8.70
N ARG A 435 -2.49 -7.61 -8.49
CA ARG A 435 -1.42 -7.64 -9.47
C ARG A 435 -0.27 -8.47 -8.93
N THR A 436 -0.13 -9.69 -9.42
CA THR A 436 0.72 -10.72 -8.83
C THR A 436 2.14 -10.67 -9.38
N TRP A 437 3.13 -10.82 -8.54
CA TRP A 437 4.48 -11.13 -8.96
C TRP A 437 4.58 -12.56 -9.48
N ILE A 438 5.17 -12.73 -10.66
CA ILE A 438 5.41 -14.04 -11.26
C ILE A 438 6.91 -14.37 -11.33
N GLN A 439 7.25 -15.63 -11.20
CA GLN A 439 8.63 -16.11 -11.33
C GLN A 439 9.03 -16.13 -12.82
N ALA A 440 9.84 -15.17 -13.22
CA ALA A 440 10.36 -15.03 -14.59
C ALA A 440 11.88 -15.36 -14.67
N TYR A 441 12.33 -16.28 -13.87
CA TYR A 441 13.71 -16.78 -13.78
C TYR A 441 13.70 -18.29 -13.51
N ASP A 442 14.82 -18.95 -13.78
CA ASP A 442 14.96 -20.40 -13.56
C ASP A 442 14.97 -20.72 -12.06
N ALA A 443 14.35 -21.83 -11.68
CA ALA A 443 14.26 -22.24 -10.28
C ALA A 443 15.66 -22.36 -9.63
N ILE A 444 15.82 -21.76 -8.45
CA ILE A 444 17.09 -21.76 -7.70
C ILE A 444 17.28 -22.97 -6.80
N ARG A 445 16.31 -23.91 -6.83
CA ARG A 445 16.35 -25.17 -6.05
C ARG A 445 16.46 -26.39 -6.96
N PRO A 446 17.15 -27.45 -6.53
CA PRO A 446 17.23 -28.69 -7.31
C PRO A 446 15.83 -29.27 -7.61
N PRO A 447 15.59 -29.72 -8.85
CA PRO A 447 16.53 -29.95 -9.95
C PRO A 447 16.88 -28.75 -10.83
N TYR A 448 16.63 -27.52 -10.39
CA TYR A 448 16.95 -26.27 -11.14
C TYR A 448 16.18 -26.17 -12.48
N ASN A 449 14.86 -26.33 -12.42
CA ASN A 449 14.01 -26.30 -13.59
C ASN A 449 14.15 -24.98 -14.35
N THR A 450 14.24 -25.09 -15.67
CA THR A 450 14.19 -23.93 -16.56
C THR A 450 12.76 -23.44 -16.66
N TYR A 451 12.56 -22.13 -16.49
CA TYR A 451 11.27 -21.44 -16.63
C TYR A 451 11.24 -20.74 -17.99
N GLY A 452 10.60 -21.38 -18.95
CA GLY A 452 10.35 -20.82 -20.28
C GLY A 452 8.91 -20.25 -20.39
N ALA A 453 8.48 -20.09 -21.65
CA ALA A 453 7.14 -19.58 -21.92
C ALA A 453 6.01 -20.49 -21.41
N GLU A 454 6.25 -21.81 -21.28
CA GLU A 454 5.26 -22.76 -20.77
C GLU A 454 5.04 -22.57 -19.27
N GLU A 455 6.12 -22.49 -18.47
CA GLU A 455 6.07 -22.33 -17.03
C GLU A 455 5.54 -20.96 -16.63
N VAL A 456 5.96 -19.89 -17.30
CA VAL A 456 5.46 -18.53 -17.08
C VAL A 456 4.01 -18.40 -17.57
N GLY A 457 3.70 -18.92 -18.78
CA GLY A 457 2.33 -18.94 -19.29
C GLY A 457 1.37 -19.74 -18.40
N GLY A 458 1.86 -20.81 -17.76
CA GLY A 458 1.11 -21.56 -16.74
C GLY A 458 0.72 -20.71 -15.54
N GLN A 459 1.68 -19.94 -15.00
CA GLN A 459 1.40 -19.02 -13.89
C GLN A 459 0.34 -17.98 -14.28
N LEU A 460 0.48 -17.35 -15.45
CA LEU A 460 -0.47 -16.34 -15.93
C LEU A 460 -1.87 -16.91 -16.16
N ARG A 461 -1.98 -18.10 -16.76
CA ARG A 461 -3.25 -18.80 -16.92
C ARG A 461 -3.94 -19.10 -15.61
N ALA A 462 -3.19 -19.56 -14.60
CA ALA A 462 -3.73 -19.85 -13.27
C ALA A 462 -4.35 -18.61 -12.61
N LEU A 463 -3.74 -17.42 -12.77
CA LEU A 463 -4.27 -16.16 -12.29
C LEU A 463 -5.58 -15.79 -13.02
N GLN A 464 -5.60 -15.85 -14.33
CA GLN A 464 -6.77 -15.53 -15.17
C GLN A 464 -7.96 -16.45 -14.88
N GLU A 465 -7.73 -17.75 -14.72
CA GLU A 465 -8.76 -18.73 -14.39
C GLU A 465 -9.46 -18.48 -13.04
N ASN A 466 -8.84 -17.67 -12.17
CA ASN A 466 -9.38 -17.28 -10.86
C ASN A 466 -9.82 -15.81 -10.78
N GLY A 467 -9.88 -15.09 -11.93
CA GLY A 467 -10.31 -13.69 -11.96
C GLY A 467 -9.35 -12.72 -11.28
N LEU A 468 -8.06 -13.08 -11.18
CA LEU A 468 -7.01 -12.20 -10.70
C LEU A 468 -6.34 -11.52 -11.89
N ASP A 469 -7.06 -10.60 -12.52
CA ASP A 469 -6.77 -10.05 -13.83
C ASP A 469 -6.21 -8.62 -13.84
N GLY A 470 -5.88 -8.05 -12.68
CA GLY A 470 -5.22 -6.72 -12.59
C GLY A 470 -3.84 -6.65 -13.22
N GLY A 471 -3.36 -7.77 -13.78
CA GLY A 471 -2.08 -7.90 -14.44
C GLY A 471 -1.05 -8.65 -13.60
N PHE A 472 0.22 -8.44 -13.93
CA PHE A 472 1.33 -9.08 -13.25
C PHE A 472 2.60 -8.22 -13.30
N MET A 473 3.59 -8.59 -12.49
CA MET A 473 4.95 -8.08 -12.54
C MET A 473 5.91 -9.25 -12.67
N ALA A 474 6.75 -9.24 -13.71
CA ALA A 474 7.69 -10.32 -14.01
C ALA A 474 9.00 -10.11 -13.24
N TRP A 475 9.18 -10.88 -12.17
CA TRP A 475 10.38 -10.83 -11.35
C TRP A 475 11.55 -11.59 -11.99
N ASN A 476 12.59 -10.85 -12.35
CA ASN A 476 13.89 -11.38 -12.77
C ASN A 476 14.98 -10.44 -12.24
N ALA A 477 15.62 -10.80 -11.14
CA ALA A 477 16.61 -9.96 -10.47
C ALA A 477 17.80 -9.58 -11.37
N MET A 478 18.11 -10.40 -12.38
CA MET A 478 19.19 -10.12 -13.34
C MET A 478 18.75 -9.20 -14.48
N CYS A 479 17.48 -8.83 -14.56
CA CYS A 479 16.91 -8.02 -15.65
C CYS A 479 17.33 -8.50 -17.05
N SER A 480 17.44 -9.82 -17.23
CA SER A 480 18.07 -10.42 -18.42
C SER A 480 17.16 -10.35 -19.65
N ILE A 481 17.48 -9.47 -20.62
CA ILE A 481 16.78 -9.41 -21.92
C ILE A 481 16.80 -10.78 -22.63
N PRO A 482 17.92 -11.52 -22.72
CA PRO A 482 17.90 -12.86 -23.29
C PRO A 482 16.92 -13.81 -22.60
N LYS A 483 16.75 -13.68 -21.27
CA LYS A 483 15.73 -14.46 -20.54
C LYS A 483 14.33 -14.01 -20.92
N PHE A 484 14.05 -12.72 -20.96
CA PHE A 484 12.76 -12.18 -21.38
C PHE A 484 12.38 -12.61 -22.80
N GLU A 485 13.34 -12.69 -23.72
CA GLU A 485 13.11 -13.22 -25.09
C GLU A 485 12.59 -14.67 -25.07
N THR A 486 13.04 -15.51 -24.14
CA THR A 486 12.51 -16.87 -24.00
C THR A 486 11.08 -16.92 -23.47
N LEU A 487 10.64 -15.84 -22.78
CA LEU A 487 9.31 -15.71 -22.20
C LEU A 487 8.31 -15.01 -23.13
N LYS A 488 8.78 -14.41 -24.22
CA LYS A 488 7.96 -13.65 -25.16
C LYS A 488 6.68 -14.37 -25.59
N PRO A 489 6.65 -15.68 -25.94
CA PRO A 489 5.41 -16.33 -26.34
C PRO A 489 4.33 -16.33 -25.25
N ALA A 490 4.72 -16.33 -23.95
CA ALA A 490 3.76 -16.20 -22.85
C ALA A 490 3.18 -14.79 -22.76
N PHE A 491 4.02 -13.76 -22.98
CA PHE A 491 3.58 -12.37 -22.93
C PHE A 491 2.76 -11.96 -24.18
N ASP A 492 3.01 -12.57 -25.34
CA ASP A 492 2.23 -12.33 -26.56
C ASP A 492 0.82 -12.97 -26.50
N ALA A 493 0.65 -14.00 -25.67
CA ALA A 493 -0.63 -14.71 -25.51
C ALA A 493 -1.61 -14.02 -24.55
N LEU A 494 -1.22 -12.92 -23.92
CA LEU A 494 -2.06 -12.14 -23.02
C LEU A 494 -3.24 -11.48 -23.75
N PRO A 495 -4.36 -11.20 -23.08
CA PRO A 495 -5.44 -10.38 -23.65
C PRO A 495 -4.96 -8.96 -23.96
N ASP A 496 -5.74 -8.27 -24.83
CA ASP A 496 -5.49 -6.86 -25.16
C ASP A 496 -5.87 -5.95 -24.02
#